data_6dd1914693ea1067c127cf455b8f4cb3
#
_entry.id   6dd1914693ea1067c127cf455b8f4cb3
#
_cell.length_a   1.000
_cell.length_b   1.000
_cell.length_c   1.000
_cell.angle_alpha   90.00
_cell.angle_beta   90.00
_cell.angle_gamma   90.00
#
_symmetry.space_group_name_H-M   'P 1'
#
loop_
_entity.id
_entity.type
_entity.pdbx_description
1 polymer ?
#
loop_
_entity_poly.entity_id
_entity_poly.type
_entity_poly.pdbx_seq_one_letter_code
_entity_poly.pdbx_strand_id
1 'polypeptide(L)'
;MAQTDSDPELNVDGNIWNHHPSVPIQIGGIFRNILNPFAVLKGIAFSWFGTYVRGLFLGLIVLFWFTIFPEMEEISQGLGLWIFEIYAINLGLMFAWTGGLHLYFYTFHIQNRFLEYDVNNMQTGNKFKFGDQVWDNMFWSLTSSLTIWTVYECGFLWLWSQGIIPKWNWDDGVIWFIALFILIPFWDSLHFYVVHRILHWKWMYKYVHSVHHRNINVGPWSGMSMHPIEGAIYLSVILIHLILPSHPLHIAFHISWYALGPAATHCGFEAVSIAGGKYPRLGDFFHQLHHRFFECNYGNSDVPLDNLSNTFHDGTRAGTRKMRERMKLQRKVRG
;
A
#
# COMPACT_ATOMS: atom_id res chain seq x y z
N MET A 1 3.74 -30.97 7.04
CA MET A 1 5.06 -31.43 6.62
C MET A 1 5.70 -30.30 5.85
N ALA A 2 6.71 -29.66 6.43
CA ALA A 2 7.50 -28.66 5.75
C ALA A 2 8.30 -29.37 4.65
N GLN A 3 8.10 -28.97 3.40
CA GLN A 3 8.91 -29.38 2.30
C GLN A 3 10.32 -28.82 2.53
N THR A 4 11.27 -29.68 2.71
CA THR A 4 12.67 -29.37 2.99
C THR A 4 13.28 -28.56 1.84
N ASP A 5 14.00 -27.50 2.17
CA ASP A 5 14.81 -26.58 1.34
C ASP A 5 15.88 -27.26 0.46
N SER A 6 15.58 -28.38 -0.18
CA SER A 6 16.57 -29.18 -0.91
C SER A 6 16.67 -28.86 -2.40
N ASP A 7 15.78 -27.99 -2.97
CA ASP A 7 15.90 -27.58 -4.35
C ASP A 7 16.69 -26.26 -4.42
N PRO A 8 17.93 -26.24 -4.96
CA PRO A 8 18.76 -25.03 -5.05
C PRO A 8 18.12 -23.93 -5.89
N GLU A 9 17.14 -24.25 -6.74
CA GLU A 9 16.43 -23.27 -7.56
C GLU A 9 15.31 -22.57 -6.80
N LEU A 10 14.75 -23.17 -5.75
CA LEU A 10 13.70 -22.59 -4.91
C LEU A 10 14.26 -21.73 -3.77
N ASN A 11 15.56 -21.83 -3.47
CA ASN A 11 16.17 -21.01 -2.43
C ASN A 11 16.26 -19.54 -2.83
N VAL A 12 15.77 -18.66 -1.98
CA VAL A 12 16.02 -17.22 -2.03
C VAL A 12 17.51 -16.97 -1.75
N ASP A 13 18.11 -15.91 -2.33
CA ASP A 13 19.50 -15.53 -2.04
C ASP A 13 19.69 -15.26 -0.55
N GLY A 14 20.10 -16.29 0.21
CA GLY A 14 20.22 -16.28 1.67
C GLY A 14 21.18 -15.23 2.27
N ASN A 15 21.95 -14.53 1.40
CA ASN A 15 22.86 -13.47 1.83
C ASN A 15 22.18 -12.09 1.98
N ILE A 16 20.94 -11.94 1.53
CA ILE A 16 20.23 -10.64 1.55
C ILE A 16 18.95 -10.66 2.39
N TRP A 17 18.47 -11.84 2.76
CA TRP A 17 17.25 -12.02 3.54
C TRP A 17 17.55 -12.63 4.89
N ASN A 18 17.05 -12.00 5.97
CA ASN A 18 16.99 -12.57 7.30
C ASN A 18 15.82 -13.55 7.41
N HIS A 19 14.68 -13.17 6.79
CA HIS A 19 13.49 -13.99 6.70
C HIS A 19 12.83 -13.81 5.33
N HIS A 20 12.18 -14.84 4.86
CA HIS A 20 11.31 -14.78 3.69
C HIS A 20 10.11 -15.73 3.88
N PRO A 21 8.94 -15.42 3.31
CA PRO A 21 7.82 -16.33 3.28
C PRO A 21 8.14 -17.53 2.37
N SER A 22 7.24 -18.51 2.34
CA SER A 22 7.37 -19.64 1.42
C SER A 22 7.40 -19.15 -0.03
N VAL A 23 8.39 -19.60 -0.80
CA VAL A 23 8.54 -19.32 -2.22
C VAL A 23 8.36 -20.62 -3.03
N PRO A 24 7.90 -20.55 -4.29
CA PRO A 24 7.54 -19.34 -5.03
C PRO A 24 6.30 -18.64 -4.49
N ILE A 25 6.31 -17.29 -4.52
CA ILE A 25 5.13 -16.49 -4.22
C ILE A 25 4.00 -16.89 -5.16
N GLN A 26 2.83 -17.13 -4.61
CA GLN A 26 1.66 -17.56 -5.36
C GLN A 26 0.82 -16.35 -5.80
N ILE A 27 0.23 -16.45 -6.99
CA ILE A 27 -0.81 -15.51 -7.45
C ILE A 27 -1.97 -15.52 -6.43
N GLY A 28 -2.59 -14.36 -6.21
CA GLY A 28 -3.73 -14.18 -5.31
C GLY A 28 -4.82 -15.24 -5.51
N GLY A 29 -5.37 -15.74 -4.39
CA GLY A 29 -6.27 -16.91 -4.39
C GLY A 29 -7.53 -16.75 -5.25
N ILE A 30 -8.04 -15.52 -5.37
CA ILE A 30 -9.20 -15.19 -6.22
C ILE A 30 -8.91 -15.56 -7.69
N PHE A 31 -7.75 -15.18 -8.21
CA PHE A 31 -7.40 -15.38 -9.62
C PHE A 31 -6.90 -16.78 -9.95
N ARG A 32 -6.59 -17.60 -8.95
CA ARG A 32 -6.26 -19.03 -9.17
C ARG A 32 -7.48 -19.88 -9.49
N ASN A 33 -8.65 -19.53 -8.94
CA ASN A 33 -9.89 -20.29 -9.05
C ASN A 33 -11.09 -19.38 -9.28
N ILE A 34 -10.99 -18.45 -10.23
CA ILE A 34 -12.00 -17.42 -10.47
C ILE A 34 -13.39 -17.99 -10.87
N LEU A 35 -13.42 -19.20 -11.42
CA LEU A 35 -14.67 -19.87 -11.77
C LEU A 35 -15.34 -20.56 -10.59
N ASN A 36 -14.69 -20.65 -9.44
CA ASN A 36 -15.26 -21.23 -8.24
C ASN A 36 -15.74 -20.12 -7.30
N PRO A 37 -17.06 -19.90 -7.14
CA PRO A 37 -17.61 -18.81 -6.33
C PRO A 37 -17.21 -18.90 -4.85
N PHE A 38 -17.07 -20.11 -4.29
CA PHE A 38 -16.61 -20.27 -2.91
C PHE A 38 -15.15 -19.88 -2.74
N ALA A 39 -14.29 -20.16 -3.71
CA ALA A 39 -12.89 -19.73 -3.70
C ALA A 39 -12.78 -18.21 -3.82
N VAL A 40 -13.61 -17.59 -4.65
CA VAL A 40 -13.69 -16.13 -4.79
C VAL A 40 -14.16 -15.48 -3.49
N LEU A 41 -15.26 -15.94 -2.90
CA LEU A 41 -15.77 -15.43 -1.61
C LEU A 41 -14.74 -15.57 -0.49
N LYS A 42 -14.10 -16.75 -0.39
CA LYS A 42 -13.01 -16.97 0.58
C LYS A 42 -11.83 -16.04 0.34
N GLY A 43 -11.47 -15.80 -0.91
CA GLY A 43 -10.40 -14.88 -1.29
C GLY A 43 -10.72 -13.44 -0.91
N ILE A 44 -11.94 -12.98 -1.15
CA ILE A 44 -12.42 -11.65 -0.73
C ILE A 44 -12.38 -11.53 0.80
N ALA A 45 -12.96 -12.48 1.51
CA ALA A 45 -12.95 -12.48 2.98
C ALA A 45 -11.52 -12.47 3.54
N PHE A 46 -10.62 -13.24 2.95
CA PHE A 46 -9.21 -13.27 3.36
C PHE A 46 -8.50 -11.93 3.07
N SER A 47 -8.75 -11.30 1.93
CA SER A 47 -8.22 -9.98 1.57
C SER A 47 -8.69 -8.88 2.54
N TRP A 48 -9.90 -9.00 3.09
CA TRP A 48 -10.45 -8.03 4.03
C TRP A 48 -10.00 -8.24 5.49
N PHE A 49 -9.90 -9.50 5.93
CA PHE A 49 -9.75 -9.83 7.35
C PHE A 49 -8.52 -10.69 7.66
N GLY A 50 -7.87 -11.27 6.66
CA GLY A 50 -6.80 -12.25 6.86
C GLY A 50 -5.38 -11.76 6.65
N THR A 51 -5.15 -10.85 5.69
CA THR A 51 -3.81 -10.34 5.35
C THR A 51 -3.66 -8.88 5.66
N TYR A 52 -4.72 -8.11 5.46
CA TYR A 52 -4.70 -6.67 5.62
C TYR A 52 -5.77 -6.27 6.62
N VAL A 53 -5.46 -5.31 7.38
CA VAL A 53 -6.35 -4.72 8.38
C VAL A 53 -7.42 -3.82 7.74
N ARG A 54 -7.90 -4.14 6.51
CA ARG A 54 -8.94 -3.37 5.80
C ARG A 54 -10.22 -3.25 6.63
N GLY A 55 -10.66 -4.37 7.20
CA GLY A 55 -11.83 -4.37 8.08
C GLY A 55 -11.65 -3.49 9.31
N LEU A 56 -10.44 -3.47 9.89
CA LEU A 56 -10.11 -2.56 10.99
C LEU A 56 -10.21 -1.10 10.55
N PHE A 57 -9.62 -0.74 9.40
CA PHE A 57 -9.71 0.63 8.88
C PHE A 57 -11.13 1.04 8.57
N LEU A 58 -11.93 0.16 7.95
CA LEU A 58 -13.34 0.44 7.72
C LEU A 58 -14.07 0.69 9.04
N GLY A 59 -13.86 -0.16 10.05
CA GLY A 59 -14.44 0.01 11.38
C GLY A 59 -14.03 1.34 12.05
N LEU A 60 -12.75 1.72 11.94
CA LEU A 60 -12.25 2.99 12.46
C LEU A 60 -12.86 4.21 11.74
N ILE A 61 -12.93 4.17 10.40
CA ILE A 61 -13.53 5.26 9.63
C ILE A 61 -15.03 5.38 9.92
N VAL A 62 -15.75 4.26 10.05
CA VAL A 62 -17.16 4.27 10.46
C VAL A 62 -17.30 4.86 11.87
N LEU A 63 -16.47 4.46 12.82
CA LEU A 63 -16.48 5.02 14.17
C LEU A 63 -16.22 6.54 14.13
N PHE A 64 -15.20 6.98 13.40
CA PHE A 64 -14.85 8.40 13.31
C PHE A 64 -15.96 9.21 12.63
N TRP A 65 -16.58 8.65 11.59
CA TRP A 65 -17.73 9.25 10.92
C TRP A 65 -18.86 9.61 11.87
N PHE A 66 -19.15 8.75 12.85
CA PHE A 66 -20.22 8.98 13.82
C PHE A 66 -19.78 9.70 15.09
N THR A 67 -18.49 9.99 15.29
CA THR A 67 -18.02 10.55 16.57
C THR A 67 -17.26 11.87 16.45
N ILE A 68 -16.40 12.01 15.46
CA ILE A 68 -15.48 13.15 15.36
C ILE A 68 -15.35 13.74 13.94
N PHE A 69 -16.02 13.13 12.96
CA PHE A 69 -15.93 13.62 11.59
C PHE A 69 -16.78 14.88 11.42
N PRO A 70 -16.34 15.90 10.66
CA PRO A 70 -17.13 17.09 10.43
C PRO A 70 -18.49 16.79 9.78
N GLU A 71 -19.51 17.55 10.16
CA GLU A 71 -20.84 17.39 9.59
C GLU A 71 -20.86 17.80 8.11
N MET A 72 -21.56 17.04 7.27
CA MET A 72 -21.65 17.32 5.84
C MET A 72 -22.27 18.69 5.53
N GLU A 73 -23.10 19.21 6.45
CA GLU A 73 -23.65 20.56 6.33
C GLU A 73 -22.56 21.63 6.45
N GLU A 74 -21.62 21.47 7.39
CA GLU A 74 -20.48 22.37 7.55
C GLU A 74 -19.56 22.33 6.32
N ILE A 75 -19.23 21.12 5.83
CA ILE A 75 -18.44 20.93 4.61
C ILE A 75 -19.09 21.63 3.42
N SER A 76 -20.41 21.63 3.33
CA SER A 76 -21.16 22.25 2.22
C SER A 76 -21.03 23.77 2.16
N GLN A 77 -20.74 24.43 3.28
CA GLN A 77 -20.57 25.88 3.36
C GLN A 77 -19.25 26.37 2.72
N GLY A 78 -18.35 25.47 2.32
CA GLY A 78 -17.08 25.80 1.67
C GLY A 78 -15.91 25.75 2.64
N LEU A 79 -14.90 26.61 2.45
CA LEU A 79 -13.71 26.60 3.30
C LEU A 79 -14.04 26.93 4.76
N GLY A 80 -13.58 26.12 5.69
CA GLY A 80 -13.86 26.24 7.11
C GLY A 80 -12.86 25.51 8.00
N LEU A 81 -13.14 25.49 9.31
CA LEU A 81 -12.30 24.82 10.30
C LEU A 81 -12.29 23.30 10.12
N TRP A 82 -13.33 22.74 9.54
CA TRP A 82 -13.44 21.32 9.26
C TRP A 82 -12.24 20.75 8.45
N ILE A 83 -11.56 21.58 7.64
CA ILE A 83 -10.34 21.17 6.91
C ILE A 83 -9.22 20.83 7.89
N PHE A 84 -9.07 21.62 8.95
CA PHE A 84 -8.08 21.37 10.00
C PHE A 84 -8.49 20.17 10.87
N GLU A 85 -9.77 19.92 11.04
CA GLU A 85 -10.28 18.74 11.76
C GLU A 85 -9.94 17.47 10.98
N ILE A 86 -10.23 17.43 9.67
CA ILE A 86 -9.82 16.30 8.82
C ILE A 86 -8.29 16.15 8.81
N TYR A 87 -7.53 17.25 8.71
CA TYR A 87 -6.08 17.18 8.78
C TYR A 87 -5.61 16.58 10.11
N ALA A 88 -6.20 16.98 11.23
CA ALA A 88 -5.86 16.47 12.56
C ALA A 88 -6.22 14.97 12.71
N ILE A 89 -7.37 14.54 12.16
CA ILE A 89 -7.77 13.12 12.12
C ILE A 89 -6.74 12.32 11.31
N ASN A 90 -6.39 12.77 10.12
CA ASN A 90 -5.42 12.11 9.24
C ASN A 90 -4.02 12.05 9.86
N LEU A 91 -3.58 13.13 10.50
CA LEU A 91 -2.32 13.18 11.24
C LEU A 91 -2.33 12.19 12.41
N GLY A 92 -3.41 12.16 13.18
CA GLY A 92 -3.60 11.22 14.28
C GLY A 92 -3.57 9.76 13.80
N LEU A 93 -4.28 9.44 12.73
CA LEU A 93 -4.27 8.12 12.10
C LEU A 93 -2.87 7.73 11.60
N MET A 94 -2.16 8.64 10.95
CA MET A 94 -0.79 8.39 10.46
C MET A 94 0.16 8.12 11.62
N PHE A 95 0.14 8.89 12.68
CA PHE A 95 0.98 8.65 13.86
C PHE A 95 0.58 7.36 14.60
N ALA A 96 -0.70 7.12 14.79
CA ALA A 96 -1.17 5.92 15.49
C ALA A 96 -0.79 4.64 14.72
N TRP A 97 -1.00 4.63 13.41
CA TRP A 97 -0.74 3.46 12.57
C TRP A 97 0.74 3.34 12.19
N THR A 98 1.26 4.29 11.42
CA THR A 98 2.64 4.24 10.90
C THR A 98 3.66 4.38 12.03
N GLY A 99 3.43 5.33 12.94
CA GLY A 99 4.25 5.53 14.14
C GLY A 99 4.17 4.33 15.07
N GLY A 100 2.97 3.80 15.31
CA GLY A 100 2.77 2.62 16.14
C GLY A 100 3.51 1.39 15.61
N LEU A 101 3.45 1.12 14.30
CA LEU A 101 4.23 0.05 13.67
C LEU A 101 5.74 0.29 13.81
N HIS A 102 6.18 1.53 13.62
CA HIS A 102 7.60 1.87 13.78
C HIS A 102 8.08 1.68 15.23
N LEU A 103 7.30 2.14 16.21
CA LEU A 103 7.61 1.93 17.62
C LEU A 103 7.68 0.44 17.96
N TYR A 104 6.73 -0.35 17.49
CA TYR A 104 6.69 -1.79 17.75
C TYR A 104 7.91 -2.53 17.19
N PHE A 105 8.20 -2.33 15.89
CA PHE A 105 9.23 -3.11 15.20
C PHE A 105 10.64 -2.55 15.40
N TYR A 106 10.83 -1.23 15.34
CA TYR A 106 12.13 -0.61 15.18
C TYR A 106 12.63 0.18 16.40
N THR A 107 11.74 0.70 17.25
CA THR A 107 12.15 1.43 18.47
C THR A 107 12.21 0.49 19.67
N PHE A 108 11.12 -0.21 19.94
CA PHE A 108 11.04 -1.12 21.10
C PHE A 108 11.48 -2.54 20.77
N HIS A 109 11.67 -2.90 19.49
CA HIS A 109 12.10 -4.22 19.03
C HIS A 109 11.30 -5.36 19.68
N ILE A 110 9.96 -5.23 19.81
CA ILE A 110 9.12 -6.14 20.60
C ILE A 110 9.21 -7.60 20.14
N GLN A 111 9.40 -7.83 18.83
CA GLN A 111 9.68 -9.17 18.31
C GLN A 111 11.12 -9.35 17.80
N ASN A 112 12.03 -8.43 18.15
CA ASN A 112 13.39 -8.39 17.63
C ASN A 112 13.37 -8.47 16.09
N ARG A 113 14.23 -9.33 15.50
CA ARG A 113 14.30 -9.56 14.05
C ARG A 113 13.46 -10.74 13.57
N PHE A 114 12.60 -11.29 14.44
CA PHE A 114 11.75 -12.40 14.04
C PHE A 114 10.76 -11.94 12.96
N LEU A 115 10.77 -12.61 11.81
CA LEU A 115 10.00 -12.27 10.60
C LEU A 115 10.42 -10.98 9.87
N GLU A 116 11.54 -10.36 10.21
CA GLU A 116 12.10 -9.23 9.47
C GLU A 116 12.72 -9.71 8.15
N TYR A 117 12.39 -9.09 7.02
CA TYR A 117 12.84 -9.55 5.71
C TYR A 117 14.34 -9.29 5.48
N ASP A 118 14.79 -8.05 5.63
CA ASP A 118 16.16 -7.66 5.25
C ASP A 118 17.18 -8.00 6.35
N VAL A 119 18.41 -8.34 5.94
CA VAL A 119 19.53 -8.54 6.89
C VAL A 119 20.10 -7.23 7.40
N ASN A 120 19.88 -6.12 6.70
CA ASN A 120 20.43 -4.82 7.03
C ASN A 120 19.42 -3.99 7.84
N ASN A 121 19.93 -3.14 8.70
CA ASN A 121 19.14 -2.14 9.43
C ASN A 121 18.75 -0.97 8.52
N MET A 122 17.89 -0.08 9.01
CA MET A 122 17.61 1.22 8.39
C MET A 122 18.92 1.97 8.13
N GLN A 123 18.97 2.67 7.00
CA GLN A 123 20.22 3.24 6.49
C GLN A 123 20.41 4.67 6.98
N THR A 124 21.68 5.04 7.10
CA THR A 124 22.12 6.43 7.32
C THR A 124 22.97 6.90 6.14
N GLY A 125 23.19 8.19 6.03
CA GLY A 125 24.07 8.80 5.03
C GLY A 125 23.44 9.89 4.17
N ASN A 126 24.27 10.52 3.34
CA ASN A 126 23.96 11.77 2.62
C ASN A 126 22.84 11.66 1.57
N LYS A 127 22.38 10.45 1.23
CA LYS A 127 21.22 10.27 0.33
C LYS A 127 19.89 10.62 1.00
N PHE A 128 19.88 10.68 2.32
CA PHE A 128 18.72 11.06 3.12
C PHE A 128 18.83 12.51 3.60
N LYS A 129 17.73 13.24 3.60
CA LYS A 129 17.68 14.68 3.87
C LYS A 129 18.30 15.09 5.23
N PHE A 130 18.15 14.23 6.23
CA PHE A 130 18.68 14.45 7.57
C PHE A 130 19.83 13.50 7.94
N GLY A 131 20.44 12.88 6.94
CA GLY A 131 21.46 11.86 7.17
C GLY A 131 20.93 10.54 7.71
N ASP A 132 19.60 10.41 7.87
CA ASP A 132 18.93 9.27 8.47
C ASP A 132 17.64 8.94 7.70
N GLN A 133 17.43 7.65 7.41
CA GLN A 133 16.31 7.16 6.60
C GLN A 133 14.97 7.41 7.27
N VAL A 134 14.87 7.20 8.59
CA VAL A 134 13.59 7.32 9.30
C VAL A 134 13.11 8.76 9.32
N TRP A 135 14.01 9.71 9.66
CA TRP A 135 13.69 11.13 9.68
C TRP A 135 13.36 11.68 8.29
N ASP A 136 14.08 11.22 7.25
CA ASP A 136 13.76 11.58 5.85
C ASP A 136 12.37 11.08 5.44
N ASN A 137 12.06 9.83 5.80
CA ASN A 137 10.76 9.23 5.50
C ASN A 137 9.62 9.93 6.27
N MET A 138 9.80 10.23 7.53
CA MET A 138 8.83 11.01 8.31
C MET A 138 8.59 12.38 7.70
N PHE A 139 9.67 13.06 7.30
CA PHE A 139 9.55 14.38 6.65
C PHE A 139 8.66 14.32 5.40
N TRP A 140 8.95 13.40 4.47
CA TRP A 140 8.16 13.30 3.24
C TRP A 140 6.73 12.82 3.49
N SER A 141 6.53 11.87 4.40
CA SER A 141 5.19 11.39 4.76
C SER A 141 4.32 12.50 5.35
N LEU A 142 4.88 13.31 6.26
CA LEU A 142 4.12 14.36 6.96
C LEU A 142 3.93 15.62 6.13
N THR A 143 4.94 16.06 5.36
CA THR A 143 4.87 17.33 4.61
C THR A 143 4.29 17.17 3.22
N SER A 144 4.48 16.03 2.57
CA SER A 144 3.99 15.75 1.22
C SER A 144 2.70 14.94 1.26
N SER A 145 2.81 13.68 1.64
CA SER A 145 1.71 12.73 1.45
C SER A 145 0.50 12.99 2.34
N LEU A 146 0.70 13.34 3.60
CA LEU A 146 -0.40 13.72 4.51
C LEU A 146 -1.15 14.94 3.99
N THR A 147 -0.42 15.97 3.52
CA THR A 147 -1.05 17.20 3.00
C THR A 147 -1.87 16.88 1.74
N ILE A 148 -1.31 16.11 0.81
CA ILE A 148 -2.02 15.74 -0.43
C ILE A 148 -3.22 14.84 -0.13
N TRP A 149 -3.08 13.88 0.81
CA TRP A 149 -4.20 13.07 1.28
C TRP A 149 -5.35 13.96 1.77
N THR A 150 -5.06 14.88 2.69
CA THR A 150 -6.09 15.78 3.24
C THR A 150 -6.72 16.65 2.15
N VAL A 151 -5.92 17.19 1.22
CA VAL A 151 -6.45 18.00 0.10
C VAL A 151 -7.42 17.19 -0.77
N TYR A 152 -7.08 15.96 -1.12
CA TYR A 152 -7.97 15.09 -1.89
C TYR A 152 -9.24 14.76 -1.11
N GLU A 153 -9.10 14.37 0.15
CA GLU A 153 -10.25 14.00 0.99
C GLU A 153 -11.20 15.17 1.15
N CYS A 154 -10.71 16.32 1.58
CA CYS A 154 -11.51 17.54 1.70
C CYS A 154 -12.15 17.96 0.38
N GLY A 155 -11.39 17.93 -0.71
CA GLY A 155 -11.87 18.26 -2.04
C GLY A 155 -13.05 17.36 -2.48
N PHE A 156 -12.91 16.05 -2.31
CA PHE A 156 -13.95 15.10 -2.71
C PHE A 156 -15.19 15.13 -1.82
N LEU A 157 -15.03 15.33 -0.53
CA LEU A 157 -16.16 15.52 0.40
C LEU A 157 -16.93 16.82 0.07
N TRP A 158 -16.23 17.88 -0.24
CA TRP A 158 -16.84 19.13 -0.68
C TRP A 158 -17.54 18.96 -2.04
N LEU A 159 -16.90 18.37 -3.05
CA LEU A 159 -17.55 18.08 -4.35
C LEU A 159 -18.81 17.23 -4.18
N TRP A 160 -18.76 16.24 -3.28
CA TRP A 160 -19.92 15.42 -2.95
C TRP A 160 -21.02 16.28 -2.31
N SER A 161 -20.69 17.12 -1.32
CA SER A 161 -21.66 17.97 -0.64
C SER A 161 -22.39 18.89 -1.61
N GLN A 162 -21.67 19.44 -2.61
CA GLN A 162 -22.24 20.31 -3.65
C GLN A 162 -23.06 19.56 -4.73
N GLY A 163 -23.07 18.24 -4.72
CA GLY A 163 -23.74 17.44 -5.76
C GLY A 163 -23.02 17.50 -7.13
N ILE A 164 -21.74 17.84 -7.16
CA ILE A 164 -20.95 17.91 -8.38
C ILE A 164 -20.55 16.51 -8.85
N ILE A 165 -20.35 15.58 -7.91
CA ILE A 165 -20.05 14.18 -8.20
C ILE A 165 -21.24 13.28 -7.92
N PRO A 166 -21.33 12.09 -8.55
CA PRO A 166 -22.47 11.20 -8.37
C PRO A 166 -22.63 10.78 -6.90
N LYS A 167 -23.82 11.00 -6.36
CA LYS A 167 -24.19 10.61 -5.00
C LYS A 167 -24.86 9.26 -4.99
N TRP A 168 -24.53 8.45 -4.00
CA TRP A 168 -25.34 7.32 -3.59
C TRP A 168 -26.11 7.70 -2.33
N ASN A 169 -27.42 7.43 -2.30
CA ASN A 169 -28.30 7.64 -1.17
C ASN A 169 -28.92 6.31 -0.75
N TRP A 170 -29.47 6.24 0.46
CA TRP A 170 -30.03 4.99 1.00
C TRP A 170 -31.20 4.44 0.15
N ASP A 171 -31.91 5.29 -0.55
CA ASP A 171 -33.00 4.91 -1.47
C ASP A 171 -32.47 4.17 -2.72
N ASP A 172 -31.18 4.31 -3.06
CA ASP A 172 -30.53 3.63 -4.18
C ASP A 172 -30.22 2.14 -3.86
N GLY A 173 -30.48 1.71 -2.63
CA GLY A 173 -30.34 0.32 -2.18
C GLY A 173 -28.97 -0.05 -1.66
N VAL A 174 -28.95 -0.87 -0.62
CA VAL A 174 -27.74 -1.27 0.14
C VAL A 174 -26.72 -2.10 -0.66
N ILE A 175 -27.18 -2.78 -1.72
CA ILE A 175 -26.31 -3.69 -2.50
C ILE A 175 -25.13 -2.93 -3.12
N TRP A 176 -25.39 -1.80 -3.76
CA TRP A 176 -24.32 -0.99 -4.35
C TRP A 176 -23.37 -0.42 -3.29
N PHE A 177 -23.92 0.03 -2.16
CA PHE A 177 -23.14 0.52 -1.04
C PHE A 177 -22.09 -0.51 -0.57
N ILE A 178 -22.52 -1.76 -0.35
CA ILE A 178 -21.61 -2.85 0.05
C ILE A 178 -20.67 -3.24 -1.10
N ALA A 179 -21.20 -3.34 -2.33
CA ALA A 179 -20.43 -3.74 -3.49
C ALA A 179 -19.27 -2.79 -3.77
N LEU A 180 -19.45 -1.48 -3.59
CA LEU A 180 -18.40 -0.51 -3.84
C LEU A 180 -17.22 -0.68 -2.87
N PHE A 181 -17.44 -0.96 -1.59
CA PHE A 181 -16.35 -1.31 -0.68
C PHE A 181 -15.56 -2.54 -1.16
N ILE A 182 -16.25 -3.56 -1.70
CA ILE A 182 -15.61 -4.77 -2.22
C ILE A 182 -14.83 -4.47 -3.51
N LEU A 183 -15.30 -3.55 -4.35
CA LEU A 183 -14.68 -3.22 -5.64
C LEU A 183 -13.49 -2.28 -5.51
N ILE A 184 -13.46 -1.39 -4.52
CA ILE A 184 -12.37 -0.44 -4.28
C ILE A 184 -11.00 -1.11 -4.31
N PRO A 185 -10.70 -2.20 -3.60
CA PRO A 185 -9.37 -2.82 -3.62
C PRO A 185 -8.91 -3.34 -4.99
N PHE A 186 -9.84 -3.71 -5.87
CA PHE A 186 -9.50 -4.12 -7.24
C PHE A 186 -9.14 -2.91 -8.10
N TRP A 187 -9.89 -1.82 -7.94
CA TRP A 187 -9.53 -0.54 -8.56
C TRP A 187 -8.18 -0.04 -8.07
N ASP A 188 -7.92 -0.07 -6.76
CA ASP A 188 -6.64 0.28 -6.14
C ASP A 188 -5.48 -0.48 -6.80
N SER A 189 -5.65 -1.78 -6.99
CA SER A 189 -4.63 -2.64 -7.60
C SER A 189 -4.35 -2.27 -9.04
N LEU A 190 -5.38 -1.99 -9.83
CA LEU A 190 -5.24 -1.57 -11.23
C LEU A 190 -4.58 -0.19 -11.32
N HIS A 191 -5.10 0.78 -10.57
CA HIS A 191 -4.57 2.14 -10.54
C HIS A 191 -3.11 2.15 -10.10
N PHE A 192 -2.78 1.48 -8.99
CA PHE A 192 -1.43 1.38 -8.46
C PHE A 192 -0.47 0.82 -9.51
N TYR A 193 -0.81 -0.29 -10.16
CA TYR A 193 0.03 -0.88 -11.20
C TYR A 193 0.30 0.10 -12.34
N VAL A 194 -0.73 0.76 -12.86
CA VAL A 194 -0.58 1.70 -13.99
C VAL A 194 0.28 2.89 -13.59
N VAL A 195 -0.04 3.53 -12.47
CA VAL A 195 0.68 4.69 -11.96
C VAL A 195 2.13 4.34 -11.64
N HIS A 196 2.36 3.23 -10.97
CA HIS A 196 3.69 2.78 -10.59
C HIS A 196 4.58 2.48 -11.82
N ARG A 197 4.00 1.89 -12.89
CA ARG A 197 4.69 1.73 -14.17
C ARG A 197 5.07 3.07 -14.80
N ILE A 198 4.22 4.10 -14.70
CA ILE A 198 4.50 5.46 -15.17
C ILE A 198 5.63 6.10 -14.33
N LEU A 199 5.59 5.94 -13.02
CA LEU A 199 6.63 6.42 -12.10
C LEU A 199 7.99 5.81 -12.38
N HIS A 200 8.05 4.59 -12.92
CA HIS A 200 9.27 3.93 -13.37
C HIS A 200 9.76 4.36 -14.77
N TRP A 201 9.10 5.28 -15.46
CA TRP A 201 9.69 5.87 -16.67
C TRP A 201 10.92 6.68 -16.31
N LYS A 202 11.95 6.63 -17.14
CA LYS A 202 13.30 7.17 -16.89
C LYS A 202 13.30 8.55 -16.23
N TRP A 203 12.46 9.49 -16.72
CA TRP A 203 12.36 10.84 -16.20
C TRP A 203 11.64 10.88 -14.84
N MET A 204 10.47 10.25 -14.75
CA MET A 204 9.69 10.19 -13.52
C MET A 204 10.46 9.48 -12.40
N TYR A 205 11.11 8.37 -12.72
CA TYR A 205 11.96 7.67 -11.74
C TYR A 205 13.08 8.58 -11.22
N LYS A 206 13.84 9.23 -12.14
CA LYS A 206 15.01 10.00 -11.76
C LYS A 206 14.68 11.20 -10.84
N TYR A 207 13.60 11.93 -11.12
CA TYR A 207 13.31 13.21 -10.46
C TYR A 207 12.21 13.14 -9.41
N VAL A 208 11.40 12.10 -9.43
CA VAL A 208 10.20 11.97 -8.59
C VAL A 208 10.28 10.71 -7.74
N HIS A 209 10.22 9.55 -8.35
CA HIS A 209 10.06 8.25 -7.68
C HIS A 209 11.33 7.74 -6.98
N SER A 210 12.51 8.27 -7.33
CA SER A 210 13.76 7.99 -6.62
C SER A 210 13.75 8.42 -5.15
N VAL A 211 12.86 9.33 -4.75
CA VAL A 211 12.64 9.68 -3.35
C VAL A 211 12.13 8.48 -2.58
N HIS A 212 11.14 7.79 -3.12
CA HIS A 212 10.58 6.57 -2.56
C HIS A 212 11.58 5.41 -2.62
N HIS A 213 12.20 5.18 -3.76
CA HIS A 213 13.12 4.05 -4.00
C HIS A 213 14.51 4.19 -3.36
N ARG A 214 14.85 5.32 -2.71
CA ARG A 214 16.07 5.33 -1.88
C ARG A 214 15.97 4.40 -0.67
N ASN A 215 14.74 3.98 -0.33
CA ASN A 215 14.42 3.02 0.71
C ASN A 215 14.48 1.58 0.17
N ILE A 216 15.69 1.06 -0.05
CA ILE A 216 15.90 -0.34 -0.47
C ILE A 216 15.48 -1.29 0.66
N ASN A 217 15.87 -0.98 1.88
CA ASN A 217 15.36 -1.59 3.09
C ASN A 217 14.21 -0.74 3.61
N VAL A 218 12.99 -1.24 3.50
CA VAL A 218 11.78 -0.49 3.80
C VAL A 218 11.44 -0.50 5.29
N GLY A 219 10.69 0.50 5.73
CA GLY A 219 10.12 0.59 7.06
C GLY A 219 8.77 1.32 7.01
N PRO A 220 7.96 1.33 8.08
CA PRO A 220 6.59 1.83 8.04
C PRO A 220 6.47 3.25 7.46
N TRP A 221 7.37 4.16 7.83
CA TRP A 221 7.38 5.52 7.31
C TRP A 221 7.78 5.62 5.84
N SER A 222 8.46 4.61 5.26
CA SER A 222 8.83 4.65 3.85
C SER A 222 7.64 4.48 2.91
N GLY A 223 6.54 3.88 3.37
CA GLY A 223 5.36 3.63 2.55
C GLY A 223 4.75 4.90 1.95
N MET A 224 4.76 5.99 2.71
CA MET A 224 4.25 7.29 2.27
C MET A 224 5.37 8.34 2.08
N SER A 225 6.64 7.92 2.07
CA SER A 225 7.77 8.79 1.76
C SER A 225 7.87 9.05 0.27
N MET A 226 7.11 10.01 -0.22
CA MET A 226 6.91 10.31 -1.64
C MET A 226 7.20 11.77 -1.96
N HIS A 227 7.76 12.00 -3.15
CA HIS A 227 7.82 13.35 -3.72
C HIS A 227 6.39 13.89 -3.92
N PRO A 228 6.11 15.22 -3.78
CA PRO A 228 4.74 15.75 -3.93
C PRO A 228 4.05 15.38 -5.25
N ILE A 229 4.77 15.36 -6.36
CA ILE A 229 4.23 14.93 -7.66
C ILE A 229 3.83 13.45 -7.60
N GLU A 230 4.64 12.60 -6.99
CA GLU A 230 4.33 11.19 -6.81
C GLU A 230 3.09 11.02 -5.91
N GLY A 231 3.05 11.69 -4.76
CA GLY A 231 1.91 11.65 -3.85
C GLY A 231 0.61 12.09 -4.53
N ALA A 232 0.65 13.14 -5.35
CA ALA A 232 -0.52 13.59 -6.11
C ALA A 232 -0.98 12.54 -7.14
N ILE A 233 -0.05 11.95 -7.88
CA ILE A 233 -0.37 10.90 -8.87
C ILE A 233 -0.83 9.62 -8.15
N TYR A 234 -0.17 9.23 -7.06
CA TYR A 234 -0.52 8.05 -6.28
C TYR A 234 -1.93 8.18 -5.69
N LEU A 235 -2.23 9.27 -4.99
CA LEU A 235 -3.53 9.49 -4.35
C LEU A 235 -4.64 9.87 -5.35
N SER A 236 -4.33 10.04 -6.64
CA SER A 236 -5.35 10.22 -7.69
C SER A 236 -6.28 8.99 -7.87
N VAL A 237 -6.03 7.90 -7.17
CA VAL A 237 -6.92 6.74 -7.09
C VAL A 237 -8.36 7.13 -6.74
N ILE A 238 -8.52 8.19 -5.95
CA ILE A 238 -9.81 8.74 -5.50
C ILE A 238 -10.67 9.30 -6.67
N LEU A 239 -10.06 9.60 -7.83
CA LEU A 239 -10.76 10.15 -8.99
C LEU A 239 -11.88 9.25 -9.53
N ILE A 240 -11.90 7.97 -9.17
CA ILE A 240 -12.98 7.05 -9.53
C ILE A 240 -14.35 7.52 -9.03
N HIS A 241 -14.39 8.24 -7.90
CA HIS A 241 -15.61 8.80 -7.33
C HIS A 241 -16.20 9.99 -8.12
N LEU A 242 -15.48 10.50 -9.14
CA LEU A 242 -16.07 11.42 -10.13
C LEU A 242 -17.06 10.71 -11.07
N ILE A 243 -17.00 9.37 -11.13
CA ILE A 243 -17.77 8.56 -12.08
C ILE A 243 -18.75 7.64 -11.35
N LEU A 244 -18.34 7.06 -10.22
CA LEU A 244 -19.13 6.06 -9.49
C LEU A 244 -19.96 6.73 -8.37
N PRO A 245 -21.28 6.46 -8.32
CA PRO A 245 -22.12 6.93 -7.23
C PRO A 245 -21.57 6.45 -5.88
N SER A 246 -21.24 7.39 -5.01
CA SER A 246 -20.56 7.11 -3.75
C SER A 246 -21.23 7.80 -2.56
N HIS A 247 -21.15 7.18 -1.39
CA HIS A 247 -21.41 7.80 -0.10
C HIS A 247 -20.11 8.41 0.45
N PRO A 248 -20.12 9.47 1.26
CA PRO A 248 -18.91 10.03 1.86
C PRO A 248 -18.03 9.01 2.61
N LEU A 249 -18.63 8.00 3.22
CA LEU A 249 -17.90 6.89 3.86
C LEU A 249 -17.02 6.10 2.86
N HIS A 250 -17.45 5.93 1.60
CA HIS A 250 -16.59 5.31 0.58
C HIS A 250 -15.38 6.19 0.31
N ILE A 251 -15.57 7.50 0.18
CA ILE A 251 -14.52 8.48 -0.08
C ILE A 251 -13.51 8.47 1.08
N ALA A 252 -13.97 8.65 2.32
CA ALA A 252 -13.13 8.68 3.51
C ALA A 252 -12.38 7.36 3.72
N PHE A 253 -13.05 6.21 3.58
CA PHE A 253 -12.40 4.89 3.67
C PHE A 253 -11.36 4.70 2.57
N HIS A 254 -11.72 4.96 1.32
CA HIS A 254 -10.86 4.71 0.16
C HIS A 254 -9.53 5.47 0.28
N ILE A 255 -9.61 6.79 0.50
CA ILE A 255 -8.40 7.60 0.57
C ILE A 255 -7.56 7.28 1.82
N SER A 256 -8.20 7.07 2.98
CA SER A 256 -7.49 6.72 4.22
C SER A 256 -6.83 5.36 4.14
N TRP A 257 -7.52 4.35 3.59
CA TRP A 257 -6.96 3.02 3.37
C TRP A 257 -5.76 3.08 2.40
N TYR A 258 -5.91 3.81 1.29
CA TYR A 258 -4.86 3.91 0.28
C TYR A 258 -3.64 4.70 0.78
N ALA A 259 -3.84 5.70 1.65
CA ALA A 259 -2.77 6.43 2.30
C ALA A 259 -2.05 5.63 3.39
N LEU A 260 -2.75 4.83 4.18
CA LEU A 260 -2.17 4.15 5.35
C LEU A 260 -1.77 2.71 5.08
N GLY A 261 -2.36 2.05 4.09
CA GLY A 261 -2.01 0.68 3.69
C GLY A 261 -0.52 0.47 3.43
N PRO A 262 0.18 1.38 2.73
CA PRO A 262 1.62 1.29 2.50
C PRO A 262 2.48 1.19 3.76
N ALA A 263 2.08 1.75 4.89
CA ALA A 263 2.83 1.61 6.13
C ALA A 263 2.93 0.14 6.59
N ALA A 264 1.89 -0.66 6.33
CA ALA A 264 1.91 -2.09 6.62
C ALA A 264 2.73 -2.86 5.58
N THR A 265 2.50 -2.64 4.27
CA THR A 265 3.22 -3.36 3.22
C THR A 265 4.72 -3.04 3.20
N HIS A 266 5.13 -1.87 3.70
CA HIS A 266 6.52 -1.44 3.87
C HIS A 266 7.04 -1.64 5.29
N CYS A 267 6.33 -2.34 6.18
CA CYS A 267 6.82 -2.47 7.56
C CYS A 267 8.14 -3.25 7.70
N GLY A 268 8.57 -3.96 6.64
CA GLY A 268 9.81 -4.74 6.64
C GLY A 268 9.70 -6.11 7.31
N PHE A 269 8.52 -6.46 7.85
CA PHE A 269 8.24 -7.71 8.56
C PHE A 269 7.05 -8.44 7.93
N GLU A 270 7.06 -9.79 7.91
CA GLU A 270 5.94 -10.58 7.36
C GLU A 270 4.64 -10.38 8.15
N ALA A 271 4.75 -10.34 9.48
CA ALA A 271 3.60 -10.29 10.38
C ALA A 271 3.99 -9.77 11.77
N VAL A 272 2.98 -9.40 12.56
CA VAL A 272 3.13 -9.29 14.03
C VAL A 272 3.18 -10.70 14.61
N SER A 273 4.09 -10.94 15.55
CA SER A 273 4.18 -12.20 16.28
C SER A 273 3.41 -12.12 17.60
N ILE A 274 2.28 -12.81 17.66
CA ILE A 274 1.49 -12.95 18.89
C ILE A 274 1.56 -14.41 19.33
N ALA A 275 2.10 -14.68 20.52
CA ALA A 275 2.27 -16.01 21.09
C ALA A 275 2.94 -17.02 20.13
N GLY A 276 3.94 -16.55 19.35
CA GLY A 276 4.65 -17.38 18.36
C GLY A 276 3.90 -17.61 17.04
N GLY A 277 2.68 -17.10 16.91
CA GLY A 277 1.94 -17.08 15.65
C GLY A 277 2.38 -15.95 14.71
N LYS A 278 1.85 -15.95 13.48
CA LYS A 278 2.14 -14.98 12.43
C LYS A 278 0.85 -14.23 12.04
N TYR A 279 0.28 -13.47 12.97
CA TYR A 279 -0.96 -12.72 12.75
C TYR A 279 -0.97 -11.40 13.55
N PRO A 280 -1.53 -10.31 13.00
CA PRO A 280 -1.95 -10.16 11.60
C PRO A 280 -0.74 -10.15 10.65
N ARG A 281 -0.93 -10.64 9.43
CA ARG A 281 0.05 -10.44 8.35
C ARG A 281 -0.01 -9.00 7.92
N LEU A 282 1.15 -8.35 7.79
CA LEU A 282 1.28 -6.93 7.45
C LEU A 282 2.10 -6.72 6.20
N GLY A 283 3.36 -7.17 6.22
CA GLY A 283 4.32 -6.88 5.16
C GLY A 283 4.02 -7.62 3.87
N ASP A 284 4.45 -7.00 2.79
CA ASP A 284 4.35 -7.57 1.44
C ASP A 284 5.74 -7.88 0.89
N PHE A 285 6.12 -9.17 0.95
CA PHE A 285 7.39 -9.62 0.38
C PHE A 285 7.47 -9.43 -1.15
N PHE A 286 6.33 -9.48 -1.82
CA PHE A 286 6.25 -9.18 -3.26
C PHE A 286 6.72 -7.75 -3.55
N HIS A 287 6.28 -6.79 -2.74
CA HIS A 287 6.69 -5.40 -2.87
C HIS A 287 8.11 -5.15 -2.31
N GLN A 288 8.53 -5.89 -1.29
CA GLN A 288 9.93 -5.88 -0.82
C GLN A 288 10.91 -6.31 -1.93
N LEU A 289 10.55 -7.30 -2.75
CA LEU A 289 11.32 -7.69 -3.93
C LEU A 289 11.41 -6.55 -4.95
N HIS A 290 10.33 -5.76 -5.11
CA HIS A 290 10.32 -4.59 -5.96
C HIS A 290 11.33 -3.53 -5.49
N HIS A 291 11.31 -3.16 -4.21
CA HIS A 291 12.30 -2.23 -3.64
C HIS A 291 13.74 -2.72 -3.74
N ARG A 292 13.93 -4.04 -3.72
CA ARG A 292 15.27 -4.65 -3.83
C ARG A 292 15.78 -4.69 -5.26
N PHE A 293 14.90 -4.98 -6.22
CA PHE A 293 15.30 -5.26 -7.61
C PHE A 293 14.81 -4.22 -8.63
N PHE A 294 13.91 -3.35 -8.26
CA PHE A 294 13.34 -2.22 -9.01
C PHE A 294 12.51 -2.58 -10.24
N GLU A 295 12.96 -3.51 -11.07
CA GLU A 295 12.38 -3.82 -12.39
C GLU A 295 11.47 -5.06 -12.38
N CYS A 296 10.75 -5.27 -11.27
CA CYS A 296 9.78 -6.36 -11.11
C CYS A 296 8.68 -5.97 -10.12
N ASN A 297 7.56 -6.69 -10.12
CA ASN A 297 6.52 -6.57 -9.10
C ASN A 297 6.00 -5.13 -8.90
N TYR A 298 5.58 -4.52 -9.99
CA TYR A 298 5.09 -3.13 -9.98
C TYR A 298 3.69 -2.98 -9.38
N GLY A 299 2.90 -4.05 -9.35
CA GLY A 299 1.57 -4.09 -8.75
C GLY A 299 1.59 -4.49 -7.29
N ASN A 300 0.49 -5.07 -6.87
CA ASN A 300 0.36 -5.79 -5.61
C ASN A 300 0.02 -7.27 -5.88
N SER A 301 0.09 -8.09 -4.85
CA SER A 301 -0.18 -9.53 -4.98
C SER A 301 -1.67 -9.88 -5.15
N ASP A 302 -2.58 -8.91 -4.97
CA ASP A 302 -4.03 -9.15 -5.06
C ASP A 302 -4.48 -9.41 -6.49
N VAL A 303 -3.97 -8.62 -7.47
CA VAL A 303 -4.31 -8.74 -8.89
C VAL A 303 -3.05 -9.06 -9.71
N PRO A 304 -3.04 -10.12 -10.54
CA PRO A 304 -1.84 -10.66 -11.17
C PRO A 304 -1.37 -9.88 -12.41
N LEU A 305 -1.35 -8.55 -12.35
CA LEU A 305 -0.96 -7.68 -13.48
C LEU A 305 0.50 -7.87 -13.88
N ASP A 306 1.39 -8.12 -12.92
CA ASP A 306 2.79 -8.41 -13.19
C ASP A 306 3.00 -9.74 -13.92
N ASN A 307 2.14 -10.74 -13.67
CA ASN A 307 2.16 -11.99 -14.42
C ASN A 307 1.81 -11.75 -15.90
N LEU A 308 0.78 -10.95 -16.14
CA LEU A 308 0.32 -10.62 -17.49
C LEU A 308 1.36 -9.82 -18.28
N SER A 309 2.15 -9.00 -17.60
CA SER A 309 3.18 -8.13 -18.20
C SER A 309 4.58 -8.73 -18.19
N ASN A 310 4.76 -9.97 -17.73
CA ASN A 310 6.06 -10.63 -17.55
C ASN A 310 7.04 -9.88 -16.62
N THR A 311 6.50 -9.14 -15.63
CA THR A 311 7.29 -8.44 -14.62
C THR A 311 7.23 -9.11 -13.25
N PHE A 312 6.51 -10.22 -13.12
CA PHE A 312 6.40 -11.00 -11.90
C PHE A 312 7.73 -11.66 -11.49
N HIS A 313 8.13 -11.42 -10.25
CA HIS A 313 9.24 -12.07 -9.57
C HIS A 313 8.68 -12.85 -8.38
N ASP A 314 8.86 -14.14 -8.37
CA ASP A 314 8.25 -15.07 -7.42
C ASP A 314 9.08 -15.29 -6.13
N GLY A 315 10.17 -14.54 -5.96
CA GLY A 315 11.08 -14.66 -4.81
C GLY A 315 12.16 -15.71 -4.97
N THR A 316 12.13 -16.54 -6.04
CA THR A 316 13.14 -17.59 -6.26
C THR A 316 14.40 -17.07 -6.96
N ARG A 317 15.50 -17.86 -6.88
CA ARG A 317 16.72 -17.60 -7.68
C ARG A 317 16.44 -17.66 -9.18
N ALA A 318 15.55 -18.55 -9.61
CA ALA A 318 15.12 -18.64 -11.00
C ALA A 318 14.40 -17.36 -11.43
N GLY A 319 13.49 -16.82 -10.59
CA GLY A 319 12.86 -15.53 -10.79
C GLY A 319 13.87 -14.38 -10.94
N THR A 320 14.88 -14.34 -10.07
CA THR A 320 15.99 -13.35 -10.16
C THR A 320 16.75 -13.46 -11.47
N ARG A 321 17.09 -14.69 -11.92
CA ARG A 321 17.77 -14.90 -13.23
C ARG A 321 16.90 -14.40 -14.38
N LYS A 322 15.63 -14.81 -14.43
CA LYS A 322 14.68 -14.40 -15.49
C LYS A 322 14.54 -12.87 -15.57
N MET A 323 14.40 -12.20 -14.42
CA MET A 323 14.35 -10.74 -14.36
C MET A 323 15.62 -10.11 -14.92
N ARG A 324 16.82 -10.55 -14.49
CA ARG A 324 18.11 -10.01 -14.98
C ARG A 324 18.30 -10.22 -16.47
N GLU A 325 17.89 -11.35 -17.03
CA GLU A 325 17.92 -11.63 -18.47
C GLU A 325 17.00 -10.66 -19.23
N ARG A 326 15.77 -10.45 -18.77
CA ARG A 326 14.85 -9.45 -19.33
C ARG A 326 15.47 -8.06 -19.36
N MET A 327 16.07 -7.62 -18.27
CA MET A 327 16.76 -6.32 -18.20
C MET A 327 17.89 -6.20 -19.20
N LYS A 328 18.69 -7.25 -19.38
CA LYS A 328 19.78 -7.29 -20.40
C LYS A 328 19.23 -7.15 -21.82
N LEU A 329 18.14 -7.85 -22.14
CA LEU A 329 17.49 -7.76 -23.45
C LEU A 329 16.93 -6.34 -23.71
N GLN A 330 16.24 -5.75 -22.73
CA GLN A 330 15.71 -4.38 -22.85
C GLN A 330 16.80 -3.34 -23.06
N ARG A 331 17.97 -3.47 -22.42
CA ARG A 331 19.12 -2.59 -22.64
C ARG A 331 19.68 -2.71 -24.05
N LYS A 332 19.75 -3.91 -24.62
CA LYS A 332 20.21 -4.14 -26.00
C LYS A 332 19.28 -3.55 -27.07
N VAL A 333 17.97 -3.45 -26.77
CA VAL A 333 16.98 -2.90 -27.71
C VAL A 333 16.92 -1.37 -27.63
N ARG A 334 17.35 -0.76 -26.51
CA ARG A 334 17.30 0.69 -26.27
C ARG A 334 18.63 1.41 -26.58
N GLY A 335 19.72 0.68 -26.77
CA GLY A 335 21.04 1.19 -27.18
C GLY A 335 21.33 0.85 -28.62
#